data_d12cd4ad89990f6cce15f0a79a0ce181
#
_entry.id   d12cd4ad89990f6cce15f0a79a0ce181
#
_cell.length_a   1.000
_cell.length_b   1.000
_cell.length_c   1.000
_cell.angle_alpha   90.00
_cell.angle_beta   90.00
_cell.angle_gamma   90.00
#
_symmetry.space_group_name_H-M   'P 1'
#
loop_
_entity.id
_entity.type
_entity.pdbx_description
1 polymer ?
#
loop_
_entity_poly.entity_id
_entity_poly.type
_entity_poly.pdbx_seq_one_letter_code
_entity_poly.pdbx_strand_id
1 'polypeptide(L)' 'MTTKQLIQEYVSDHYNTFGFYPYDVEVDGMIFSYGNYWSILNDERFD' A
#
# COMPACT_ATOMS: atom_id res chain seq x y z
N MET A 1 -11.86 1.60 8.01
CA MET A 1 -10.48 1.83 7.56
C MET A 1 -10.48 2.49 6.20
N THR A 2 -9.56 3.41 5.99
CA THR A 2 -9.42 4.05 4.69
C THR A 2 -8.60 3.17 3.75
N THR A 3 -8.72 3.42 2.46
CA THR A 3 -7.89 2.72 1.47
C THR A 3 -6.40 2.92 1.76
N LYS A 4 -6.02 4.14 2.14
CA LYS A 4 -4.63 4.44 2.47
C LYS A 4 -4.14 3.59 3.64
N GLN A 5 -4.96 3.43 4.67
CA GLN A 5 -4.61 2.61 5.83
C GLN A 5 -4.45 1.15 5.45
N LEU A 6 -5.33 0.65 4.59
CA LEU A 6 -5.24 -0.74 4.12
C LEU A 6 -3.96 -0.97 3.33
N ILE A 7 -3.61 -0.04 2.46
CA ILE A 7 -2.37 -0.12 1.70
C ILE A 7 -1.17 -0.09 2.64
N GLN A 8 -1.18 0.82 3.60
CA GLN A 8 -0.08 0.97 4.55
C GLN A 8 0.12 -0.30 5.36
N GLU A 9 -0.95 -0.92 5.83
CA GLU A 9 -0.86 -2.17 6.57
C GLU A 9 -0.32 -3.30 5.71
N TYR A 10 -0.79 -3.41 4.48
CA TYR A 10 -0.34 -4.43 3.55
C TYR A 10 1.16 -4.30 3.30
N VAL A 11 1.60 -3.09 2.98
CA VAL A 11 3.01 -2.81 2.66
C VAL A 11 3.90 -3.08 3.87
N SER A 12 3.49 -2.62 5.03
CA SER A 12 4.25 -2.81 6.27
C SER A 12 4.38 -4.28 6.62
N ASP A 13 3.29 -5.02 6.52
CA ASP A 13 3.26 -6.45 6.82
C ASP A 13 4.15 -7.23 5.86
N HIS A 14 4.08 -6.89 4.59
CA HIS A 14 4.91 -7.52 3.57
C HIS A 14 6.39 -7.28 3.86
N TYR A 15 6.75 -6.06 4.19
CA TYR A 15 8.14 -5.71 4.51
C TYR A 15 8.63 -6.49 5.72
N ASN A 16 7.80 -6.60 6.75
CA ASN A 16 8.17 -7.34 7.96
C ASN A 16 8.34 -8.83 7.70
N THR A 17 7.59 -9.37 6.75
CA THR A 17 7.64 -10.80 6.45
C THR A 17 8.78 -11.15 5.50
N PHE A 18 9.00 -10.33 4.48
CA PHE A 18 9.92 -10.67 3.39
C PHE A 18 11.19 -9.82 3.37
N GLY A 19 11.21 -8.69 4.07
CA GLY A 19 12.38 -7.81 4.12
C GLY A 19 12.46 -6.84 2.95
N PHE A 20 11.45 -6.78 2.10
CA PHE A 20 11.37 -5.82 1.00
C PHE A 20 9.92 -5.44 0.75
N TYR A 21 9.71 -4.32 0.07
CA TYR A 21 8.37 -3.83 -0.22
C TYR A 21 7.76 -4.57 -1.39
N PRO A 22 6.42 -4.75 -1.41
CA PRO A 22 5.76 -5.49 -2.48
C PRO A 22 5.81 -4.73 -3.80
N TYR A 23 5.81 -5.48 -4.90
CA TYR A 23 5.78 -4.91 -6.23
C TYR A 23 4.44 -4.26 -6.54
N ASP A 24 3.37 -4.87 -6.04
CA ASP A 24 2.03 -4.32 -6.15
C ASP A 24 1.25 -4.65 -4.88
N VAL A 25 0.11 -3.98 -4.73
CA VAL A 25 -0.75 -4.14 -3.55
C VAL A 25 -2.18 -4.34 -4.01
N GLU A 26 -2.86 -5.33 -3.44
CA GLU A 26 -4.28 -5.57 -3.69
C GLU A 26 -5.08 -5.30 -2.42
N VAL A 27 -5.96 -4.31 -2.48
CA VAL A 27 -6.87 -3.99 -1.38
C VAL A 27 -8.25 -3.67 -1.95
N ASP A 28 -9.29 -4.15 -1.30
CA ASP A 28 -10.69 -3.91 -1.71
C ASP A 28 -10.96 -4.26 -3.17
N GLY A 29 -10.29 -5.31 -3.68
CA GLY A 29 -10.45 -5.71 -5.08
C GLY A 29 -9.75 -4.81 -6.08
N MET A 30 -8.98 -3.84 -5.61
CA MET A 30 -8.21 -2.94 -6.46
C MET A 30 -6.72 -3.29 -6.36
N ILE A 31 -6.02 -3.19 -7.49
CA ILE A 31 -4.58 -3.46 -7.55
C ILE A 31 -3.85 -2.16 -7.83
N PHE A 32 -2.88 -1.85 -6.99
CA PHE A 32 -2.05 -0.65 -7.13
C PHE A 32 -0.61 -1.08 -7.38
N SER A 33 -0.02 -0.55 -8.44
CA SER A 33 1.39 -0.81 -8.75
C SER A 33 2.29 -0.06 -7.77
N TYR A 34 3.58 -0.39 -7.79
CA TYR A 34 4.58 0.17 -6.88
C TYR A 34 4.52 1.70 -6.83
N GLY A 35 4.58 2.34 -7.98
CA GLY A 35 4.55 3.80 -8.03
C GLY A 35 3.21 4.38 -7.56
N ASN A 36 2.12 3.68 -7.87
CA ASN A 36 0.79 4.15 -7.53
C ASN A 36 0.52 4.07 -6.04
N TYR A 37 0.85 2.95 -5.40
CA TYR A 37 0.57 2.86 -3.97
C TYR A 37 1.47 3.79 -3.15
N TRP A 38 2.72 3.98 -3.57
CA TRP A 38 3.59 4.94 -2.90
C TRP A 38 3.08 6.36 -3.05
N SER A 39 2.52 6.69 -4.22
CA SER A 39 1.91 7.99 -4.45
C SER A 39 0.75 8.24 -3.48
N ILE A 40 -0.07 7.22 -3.28
CA ILE A 40 -1.20 7.30 -2.34
C ILE A 40 -0.68 7.46 -0.90
N LEU A 41 0.32 6.69 -0.52
CA LEU A 41 0.85 6.74 0.85
C LEU A 41 1.49 8.08 1.17
N ASN A 42 2.05 8.75 0.16
CA ASN A 42 2.70 10.05 0.34
C ASN A 42 1.74 11.23 0.18
N ASP A 43 0.50 10.98 -0.24
CA ASP A 43 -0.48 12.03 -0.44
C ASP A 43 -1.24 12.29 0.85
N GLU A 44 -1.01 13.44 1.45
CA GLU A 44 -1.65 13.82 2.71
C GLU A 44 -3.15 14.02 2.58
N ARG A 45 -3.63 14.25 1.35
CA ARG A 45 -5.05 14.49 1.08
C ARG A 45 -5.82 13.21 0.78
N PHE A 46 -5.11 12.16 0.46
CA PHE A 46 -5.76 10.89 0.13
C PHE A 46 -6.19 10.19 1.41
N ASP A 47 -7.39 9.69 1.37
CA ASP A 47 -7.98 9.09 2.56
C ASP A 47 -8.22 7.59 2.37
#